data_de8b36e7420e0d1bdd21666707e28210
#
_entry.id   de8b36e7420e0d1bdd21666707e28210
#
_cell.length_a   1.000
_cell.length_b   1.000
_cell.length_c   1.000
_cell.angle_alpha   90.00
_cell.angle_beta   90.00
_cell.angle_gamma   90.00
#
_symmetry.space_group_name_H-M   'P 1'
#
loop_
_entity.id
_entity.type
_entity.pdbx_description
1 polymer ?
#
loop_
_entity_poly.entity_id
_entity_poly.type
_entity_poly.pdbx_seq_one_letter_code
_entity_poly.pdbx_strand_id
1 'polypeptide(L)'
;MKKTLFTTAACILLSASILGACSNNETANEAKPAVSSTATMPVIEATATPEPSAAAPAATEAQEPASPDDSGPLASERPKTQAFGEQEGGVSGQEGTLEQGDGYSLYVFKDFTLDAQSGRLSLTDDPAYYAQIEHLPSGYDLTALKQQGQTELSAIGKVSDHSGELFEHPLGFAELYLQATGDKGIEDYMVWKNQAGEAFLFRIHNSKGELSNQFSPWVMVSLATLEKN
;
A
#
# COMPACT_ATOMS: atom_id res chain seq x y z
N MET A 1 42.31 -24.02 -34.21
CA MET A 1 41.89 -23.82 -35.62
C MET A 1 40.61 -24.61 -35.83
N LYS A 2 39.51 -23.90 -36.01
CA LYS A 2 38.36 -24.16 -36.89
C LYS A 2 37.30 -23.13 -36.59
N LYS A 3 37.27 -22.11 -37.46
CA LYS A 3 36.22 -21.12 -37.57
C LYS A 3 35.05 -21.76 -38.30
N THR A 4 33.85 -21.64 -37.82
CA THR A 4 32.60 -21.82 -38.59
C THR A 4 31.76 -20.57 -38.48
N LEU A 5 31.77 -19.82 -39.57
CA LEU A 5 30.75 -18.83 -39.89
C LEU A 5 29.45 -19.57 -40.19
N PHE A 6 28.34 -19.08 -39.68
CA PHE A 6 27.03 -19.29 -40.28
C PHE A 6 26.31 -17.98 -40.54
N THR A 7 25.96 -17.89 -41.75
CA THR A 7 25.46 -16.78 -42.55
C THR A 7 23.92 -16.73 -42.42
N THR A 8 23.40 -15.51 -42.26
CA THR A 8 22.18 -14.91 -42.79
C THR A 8 20.99 -15.78 -43.21
N ALA A 9 19.79 -15.46 -42.69
CA ALA A 9 18.59 -15.39 -43.50
C ALA A 9 17.64 -14.33 -42.95
N ALA A 10 17.51 -13.25 -43.69
CA ALA A 10 16.47 -12.23 -43.56
C ALA A 10 15.18 -12.79 -44.21
N CYS A 11 14.07 -12.75 -43.49
CA CYS A 11 12.74 -12.89 -44.06
C CYS A 11 11.91 -11.67 -43.65
N ILE A 12 11.80 -10.75 -44.60
CA ILE A 12 10.82 -9.67 -44.65
C ILE A 12 9.50 -10.27 -45.12
N LEU A 13 8.45 -10.18 -44.33
CA LEU A 13 7.08 -10.34 -44.79
C LEU A 13 6.26 -9.12 -44.42
N LEU A 14 6.02 -8.31 -45.45
CA LEU A 14 4.96 -7.30 -45.51
C LEU A 14 3.58 -8.02 -45.60
N SER A 15 2.60 -7.55 -44.82
CA SER A 15 1.17 -7.70 -45.14
C SER A 15 0.45 -6.55 -44.39
N ALA A 16 0.12 -5.50 -45.02
CA ALA A 16 -1.04 -5.00 -45.69
C ALA A 16 -2.33 -5.00 -44.84
N SER A 17 -2.67 -3.80 -44.42
CA SER A 17 -3.94 -3.09 -44.30
C SER A 17 -5.25 -3.89 -44.42
N ILE A 18 -6.13 -3.71 -43.43
CA ILE A 18 -7.59 -3.65 -43.69
C ILE A 18 -8.16 -2.49 -42.84
N LEU A 19 -8.58 -1.44 -43.56
CA LEU A 19 -9.48 -0.38 -43.12
C LEU A 19 -10.91 -0.99 -43.04
N GLY A 20 -11.56 -0.84 -41.92
CA GLY A 20 -12.98 -1.09 -41.74
C GLY A 20 -13.61 0.13 -41.09
N ALA A 21 -14.16 1.00 -41.94
CA ALA A 21 -14.94 2.16 -41.53
C ALA A 21 -16.42 1.77 -41.38
N CYS A 22 -17.18 2.65 -40.70
CA CYS A 22 -18.66 2.80 -40.63
C CYS A 22 -19.35 1.97 -39.55
N SER A 23 -19.99 2.65 -38.58
CA SER A 23 -21.33 3.18 -38.81
C SER A 23 -21.75 4.13 -37.67
N ASN A 24 -22.15 5.31 -38.07
CA ASN A 24 -22.99 6.24 -37.31
C ASN A 24 -24.29 5.55 -36.86
N ASN A 25 -24.74 5.83 -35.66
CA ASN A 25 -26.15 5.95 -35.40
C ASN A 25 -26.42 7.07 -34.41
N GLU A 26 -26.74 8.24 -34.95
CA GLU A 26 -27.47 9.30 -34.26
C GLU A 26 -28.87 8.79 -33.93
N THR A 27 -29.26 8.93 -32.68
CA THR A 27 -30.67 9.13 -32.36
C THR A 27 -30.74 10.12 -31.23
N ALA A 28 -31.10 11.34 -31.60
CA ALA A 28 -31.61 12.37 -30.73
C ALA A 28 -32.87 11.88 -30.03
N ASN A 29 -32.98 12.11 -28.73
CA ASN A 29 -34.28 12.33 -28.12
C ASN A 29 -34.18 13.36 -27.00
N GLU A 30 -34.75 14.50 -27.30
CA GLU A 30 -35.13 15.57 -26.39
C GLU A 30 -36.22 15.09 -25.44
N ALA A 31 -36.09 15.37 -24.16
CA ALA A 31 -37.14 15.92 -23.31
C ALA A 31 -36.69 16.18 -21.90
N LYS A 32 -36.58 17.45 -21.54
CA LYS A 32 -36.69 17.98 -20.20
C LYS A 32 -38.17 17.94 -19.76
N PRO A 33 -38.52 17.72 -18.48
CA PRO A 33 -38.70 18.87 -17.63
C PRO A 33 -38.20 18.75 -16.16
N ALA A 34 -37.90 19.90 -15.63
CA ALA A 34 -37.61 20.20 -14.25
C ALA A 34 -38.83 19.92 -13.34
N VAL A 35 -38.54 19.38 -12.16
CA VAL A 35 -39.38 19.57 -10.97
C VAL A 35 -38.49 19.88 -9.78
N SER A 36 -38.64 21.12 -9.37
CA SER A 36 -38.24 21.70 -8.11
C SER A 36 -38.98 20.99 -6.98
N SER A 37 -38.27 20.50 -5.98
CA SER A 37 -38.84 20.15 -4.68
C SER A 37 -37.99 20.76 -3.59
N THR A 38 -38.44 21.91 -3.17
CA THR A 38 -38.11 22.56 -1.90
C THR A 38 -38.64 21.71 -0.78
N ALA A 39 -37.78 21.18 0.06
CA ALA A 39 -38.17 20.59 1.34
C ALA A 39 -37.44 21.29 2.47
N THR A 40 -38.22 22.01 3.17
CA THR A 40 -38.15 22.77 4.41
C THR A 40 -37.40 22.02 5.52
N MET A 41 -36.47 22.72 6.14
CA MET A 41 -35.84 22.34 7.41
C MET A 41 -36.84 22.53 8.57
N PRO A 42 -36.87 21.60 9.54
CA PRO A 42 -37.37 21.95 10.87
C PRO A 42 -36.21 22.36 11.77
N VAL A 43 -36.30 23.59 12.23
CA VAL A 43 -35.64 24.13 13.42
C VAL A 43 -36.18 23.38 14.63
N ILE A 44 -35.30 22.82 15.45
CA ILE A 44 -35.65 22.42 16.81
C ILE A 44 -34.77 23.19 17.78
N GLU A 45 -35.49 23.88 18.62
CA GLU A 45 -35.20 24.83 19.68
C GLU A 45 -34.37 24.22 20.81
N ALA A 46 -33.48 25.03 21.35
CA ALA A 46 -32.69 24.79 22.53
C ALA A 46 -33.55 24.74 23.80
N THR A 47 -33.24 23.76 24.67
CA THR A 47 -33.73 23.85 26.06
C THR A 47 -32.66 23.37 27.03
N ALA A 48 -32.14 24.37 27.75
CA ALA A 48 -31.77 24.44 29.18
C ALA A 48 -31.01 23.31 29.88
N THR A 49 -29.85 23.74 30.33
CA THR A 49 -29.07 23.38 31.53
C THR A 49 -29.92 23.12 32.78
N PRO A 50 -29.51 22.20 33.65
CA PRO A 50 -29.17 22.63 35.02
C PRO A 50 -27.80 22.11 35.53
N GLU A 51 -27.07 23.03 36.10
CA GLU A 51 -25.99 22.90 37.10
C GLU A 51 -26.62 22.84 38.51
N PRO A 52 -25.84 22.69 39.61
CA PRO A 52 -24.86 21.66 40.02
C PRO A 52 -25.26 20.98 41.34
N SER A 53 -24.64 19.90 41.72
CA SER A 53 -24.66 19.46 43.10
C SER A 53 -23.28 19.05 43.60
N ALA A 54 -22.78 19.85 44.53
CA ALA A 54 -21.57 19.67 45.28
C ALA A 54 -21.76 18.60 46.37
N ALA A 55 -20.79 17.73 46.52
CA ALA A 55 -20.45 17.13 47.81
C ALA A 55 -18.99 16.62 47.75
N ALA A 56 -18.16 17.22 48.56
CA ALA A 56 -16.85 16.72 49.06
C ALA A 56 -17.08 16.27 50.51
N PRO A 57 -16.11 15.77 51.30
CA PRO A 57 -14.87 15.02 51.00
C PRO A 57 -14.72 13.75 51.86
N ALA A 58 -13.84 12.82 51.50
CA ALA A 58 -13.26 11.92 52.49
C ALA A 58 -11.80 11.56 52.11
N ALA A 59 -10.90 12.08 52.91
CA ALA A 59 -9.71 11.58 53.60
C ALA A 59 -8.79 10.60 52.81
N THR A 60 -7.64 11.08 52.37
CA THR A 60 -6.29 10.83 52.91
C THR A 60 -5.89 9.38 53.16
N GLU A 61 -5.10 8.82 52.26
CA GLU A 61 -3.97 7.97 52.64
C GLU A 61 -2.75 8.42 51.85
N ALA A 62 -1.69 8.82 52.61
CA ALA A 62 -0.41 9.25 52.14
C ALA A 62 0.34 8.04 51.59
N GLN A 63 0.63 7.99 50.30
CA GLN A 63 1.64 7.15 49.74
C GLN A 63 2.91 7.99 49.55
N GLU A 64 3.97 7.48 50.13
CA GLU A 64 5.36 7.87 50.13
C GLU A 64 5.84 8.20 48.71
N PRO A 65 6.64 9.28 48.51
CA PRO A 65 7.13 9.60 47.19
C PRO A 65 8.23 8.60 46.80
N ALA A 66 7.90 7.71 45.87
CA ALA A 66 8.91 6.96 45.16
C ALA A 66 9.75 7.94 44.33
N SER A 67 11.05 7.84 44.48
CA SER A 67 12.08 8.58 43.74
C SER A 67 11.75 8.57 42.23
N PRO A 68 11.95 9.71 41.52
CA PRO A 68 11.87 9.67 40.09
C PRO A 68 13.08 8.89 39.54
N ASP A 69 12.82 7.67 39.14
CA ASP A 69 13.75 6.95 38.27
C ASP A 69 13.71 7.70 36.91
N ASP A 70 14.85 8.35 36.61
CA ASP A 70 15.10 9.07 35.38
C ASP A 70 15.30 8.04 34.23
N SER A 71 14.24 7.33 33.94
CA SER A 71 14.10 6.55 32.71
C SER A 71 13.46 7.49 31.70
N GLY A 72 14.29 8.10 30.85
CA GLY A 72 13.83 8.80 29.66
C GLY A 72 12.81 7.95 28.88
N PRO A 73 12.03 8.50 27.97
CA PRO A 73 10.98 7.77 27.28
C PRO A 73 11.59 6.51 26.68
N LEU A 74 11.30 5.36 27.31
CA LEU A 74 11.60 4.07 26.75
C LEU A 74 10.87 4.03 25.41
N ALA A 75 11.62 4.03 24.33
CA ALA A 75 11.08 3.64 23.03
C ALA A 75 10.36 2.33 23.29
N SER A 76 9.04 2.32 23.08
CA SER A 76 8.21 1.15 23.32
C SER A 76 8.73 0.06 22.41
N GLU A 77 9.49 -0.90 22.96
CA GLU A 77 9.99 -2.01 22.16
C GLU A 77 8.79 -2.78 21.63
N ARG A 78 8.69 -2.87 20.30
CA ARG A 78 7.66 -3.65 19.64
C ARG A 78 7.76 -5.13 20.07
N PRO A 79 6.64 -5.82 20.31
CA PRO A 79 6.68 -7.24 20.67
C PRO A 79 7.36 -8.06 19.57
N LYS A 80 8.08 -9.13 19.96
CA LYS A 80 8.79 -10.00 19.01
C LYS A 80 7.86 -10.72 18.03
N THR A 81 6.62 -10.99 18.46
CA THR A 81 5.58 -11.57 17.62
C THR A 81 4.28 -10.82 17.82
N GLN A 82 3.45 -10.76 16.79
CA GLN A 82 2.14 -10.13 16.80
C GLN A 82 1.16 -10.96 15.98
N ALA A 83 -0.04 -11.17 16.51
CA ALA A 83 -1.12 -11.81 15.77
C ALA A 83 -1.87 -10.76 14.93
N PHE A 84 -2.15 -11.11 13.69
CA PHE A 84 -2.95 -10.31 12.75
C PHE A 84 -4.24 -11.06 12.47
N GLY A 85 -5.39 -10.41 12.69
CA GLY A 85 -6.70 -11.03 12.62
C GLY A 85 -7.29 -11.14 11.23
N GLU A 86 -8.43 -11.81 11.13
CA GLU A 86 -9.18 -12.04 9.88
C GLU A 86 -9.72 -10.76 9.21
N GLN A 87 -9.70 -9.62 9.89
CA GLN A 87 -10.29 -8.36 9.37
C GLN A 87 -9.36 -7.57 8.45
N GLU A 88 -8.07 -7.88 8.47
CA GLU A 88 -7.10 -7.19 7.64
C GLU A 88 -6.83 -7.99 6.36
N GLY A 89 -7.69 -7.77 5.36
CA GLY A 89 -7.52 -8.39 4.04
C GLY A 89 -8.32 -9.67 3.79
N GLY A 90 -9.21 -10.09 4.71
CA GLY A 90 -10.10 -11.25 4.50
C GLY A 90 -9.41 -12.60 4.49
N VAL A 91 -8.22 -12.70 5.06
CA VAL A 91 -7.43 -13.93 5.22
C VAL A 91 -7.44 -14.39 6.67
N SER A 92 -7.35 -15.72 6.90
CA SER A 92 -7.27 -16.30 8.25
C SER A 92 -6.09 -15.73 9.01
N GLY A 93 -6.29 -15.38 10.29
CA GLY A 93 -5.27 -14.78 11.13
C GLY A 93 -3.93 -15.51 11.11
N GLN A 94 -2.84 -14.78 11.06
CA GLN A 94 -1.47 -15.32 11.15
C GLN A 94 -0.67 -14.53 12.19
N GLU A 95 0.37 -15.19 12.72
CA GLU A 95 1.36 -14.54 13.58
C GLU A 95 2.53 -14.06 12.73
N GLY A 96 2.89 -12.78 12.88
CA GLY A 96 4.08 -12.19 12.29
C GLY A 96 5.21 -12.12 13.31
N THR A 97 6.44 -12.34 12.87
CA THR A 97 7.67 -12.15 13.64
C THR A 97 8.30 -10.82 13.31
N LEU A 98 8.68 -10.04 14.33
CA LEU A 98 9.35 -8.76 14.11
C LEU A 98 10.75 -8.98 13.58
N GLU A 99 11.02 -8.48 12.37
CA GLU A 99 12.32 -8.51 11.73
C GLU A 99 12.85 -7.10 11.46
N GLN A 100 14.17 -7.00 11.40
CA GLN A 100 14.90 -5.74 11.22
C GLN A 100 15.42 -5.64 9.78
N GLY A 101 15.11 -4.53 9.11
CA GLY A 101 15.72 -4.11 7.87
C GLY A 101 16.76 -3.00 8.10
N ASP A 102 17.23 -2.38 7.02
CA ASP A 102 18.16 -1.24 7.09
C ASP A 102 17.40 0.04 7.48
N GLY A 103 17.45 0.38 8.78
CA GLY A 103 16.81 1.56 9.36
C GLY A 103 15.30 1.44 9.58
N TYR A 104 14.74 0.25 9.49
CA TYR A 104 13.32 0.00 9.78
C TYR A 104 13.09 -1.40 10.36
N SER A 105 11.89 -1.64 10.88
CA SER A 105 11.40 -2.95 11.31
C SER A 105 10.00 -3.20 10.77
N LEU A 106 9.65 -4.47 10.58
CA LEU A 106 8.31 -4.90 10.16
C LEU A 106 8.00 -6.30 10.67
N TYR A 107 6.72 -6.67 10.67
CA TYR A 107 6.32 -8.05 10.96
C TYR A 107 6.33 -8.89 9.68
N VAL A 108 7.06 -10.01 9.73
CA VAL A 108 7.22 -10.96 8.62
C VAL A 108 6.49 -12.26 8.96
N PHE A 109 5.64 -12.74 8.06
CA PHE A 109 4.88 -13.97 8.23
C PHE A 109 5.71 -15.20 7.83
N LYS A 110 5.35 -16.38 8.35
CA LYS A 110 6.11 -17.64 8.22
C LYS A 110 6.47 -18.05 6.79
N ASP A 111 5.63 -17.66 5.81
CA ASP A 111 5.81 -18.03 4.41
C ASP A 111 6.68 -17.00 3.65
N PHE A 112 7.19 -15.99 4.35
CA PHE A 112 8.03 -14.93 3.80
C PHE A 112 9.42 -14.94 4.39
N THR A 113 10.36 -14.39 3.63
CA THR A 113 11.75 -14.15 4.04
C THR A 113 12.12 -12.71 3.75
N LEU A 114 12.68 -12.00 4.74
CA LEU A 114 13.27 -10.68 4.58
C LEU A 114 14.78 -10.80 4.37
N ASP A 115 15.28 -10.31 3.24
CA ASP A 115 16.70 -10.00 3.08
C ASP A 115 16.93 -8.55 3.56
N ALA A 116 17.43 -8.42 4.78
CA ALA A 116 17.66 -7.13 5.44
C ALA A 116 18.67 -6.23 4.70
N GLN A 117 19.64 -6.82 3.98
CA GLN A 117 20.66 -6.05 3.26
C GLN A 117 20.13 -5.40 2.00
N SER A 118 19.29 -6.12 1.27
CA SER A 118 18.69 -5.61 0.04
C SER A 118 17.35 -4.94 0.27
N GLY A 119 16.71 -5.10 1.45
CA GLY A 119 15.36 -4.64 1.73
C GLY A 119 14.28 -5.42 0.95
N ARG A 120 14.56 -6.69 0.62
CA ARG A 120 13.65 -7.52 -0.18
C ARG A 120 12.87 -8.49 0.70
N LEU A 121 11.55 -8.33 0.70
CA LEU A 121 10.60 -9.26 1.31
C LEU A 121 10.03 -10.16 0.21
N SER A 122 10.21 -11.46 0.29
CA SER A 122 9.76 -12.41 -0.74
C SER A 122 9.10 -13.64 -0.16
N LEU A 123 8.27 -14.34 -0.95
CA LEU A 123 7.86 -15.70 -0.58
C LEU A 123 9.08 -16.61 -0.49
N THR A 124 9.12 -17.43 0.57
CA THR A 124 10.22 -18.36 0.80
C THR A 124 10.26 -19.46 -0.27
N ASP A 125 9.10 -19.97 -0.67
CA ASP A 125 8.97 -21.07 -1.64
C ASP A 125 9.17 -20.62 -3.09
N ASP A 126 8.89 -19.34 -3.40
CA ASP A 126 9.09 -18.75 -4.74
C ASP A 126 9.50 -17.29 -4.65
N PRO A 127 10.82 -17.00 -4.67
CA PRO A 127 11.34 -15.63 -4.58
C PRO A 127 11.02 -14.73 -5.79
N ALA A 128 10.31 -15.24 -6.79
CA ALA A 128 9.77 -14.42 -7.87
C ALA A 128 8.62 -13.52 -7.40
N TYR A 129 7.98 -13.85 -6.27
CA TYR A 129 7.00 -12.99 -5.60
C TYR A 129 7.71 -12.18 -4.53
N TYR A 130 7.78 -10.87 -4.69
CA TYR A 130 8.53 -10.02 -3.75
C TYR A 130 8.05 -8.58 -3.70
N ALA A 131 8.39 -7.91 -2.59
CA ALA A 131 8.40 -6.46 -2.45
C ALA A 131 9.82 -5.99 -2.16
N GLN A 132 10.28 -4.99 -2.89
CA GLN A 132 11.48 -4.24 -2.59
C GLN A 132 11.10 -3.03 -1.76
N ILE A 133 11.72 -2.85 -0.60
CA ILE A 133 11.44 -1.79 0.37
C ILE A 133 12.60 -0.81 0.35
N GLU A 134 12.30 0.48 0.21
CA GLU A 134 13.27 1.58 0.27
C GLU A 134 12.74 2.66 1.21
N HIS A 135 13.49 3.00 2.25
CA HIS A 135 13.15 4.13 3.12
C HIS A 135 13.52 5.44 2.42
N LEU A 136 12.53 6.33 2.25
CA LEU A 136 12.74 7.61 1.58
C LEU A 136 13.25 8.68 2.57
N PRO A 137 14.20 9.54 2.16
CA PRO A 137 14.64 10.66 2.97
C PRO A 137 13.52 11.69 3.14
N SER A 138 13.58 12.48 4.21
CA SER A 138 12.68 13.63 4.35
C SER A 138 12.89 14.60 3.18
N GLY A 139 11.77 15.03 2.57
CA GLY A 139 11.79 15.97 1.44
C GLY A 139 12.08 15.31 0.09
N TYR A 140 11.83 13.99 -0.06
CA TYR A 140 11.88 13.33 -1.36
C TYR A 140 10.99 14.03 -2.41
N ASP A 141 11.38 13.96 -3.67
CA ASP A 141 10.63 14.54 -4.78
C ASP A 141 9.62 13.53 -5.34
N LEU A 142 8.36 13.68 -4.95
CA LEU A 142 7.27 12.80 -5.40
C LEU A 142 7.09 12.86 -6.93
N THR A 143 7.35 14.01 -7.56
CA THR A 143 7.24 14.16 -9.01
C THR A 143 8.33 13.36 -9.74
N ALA A 144 9.55 13.41 -9.23
CA ALA A 144 10.66 12.62 -9.76
C ALA A 144 10.39 11.11 -9.57
N LEU A 145 9.91 10.69 -8.40
CA LEU A 145 9.53 9.30 -8.13
C LEU A 145 8.39 8.82 -9.06
N LYS A 146 7.40 9.68 -9.33
CA LYS A 146 6.33 9.37 -10.28
C LYS A 146 6.87 9.14 -11.69
N GLN A 147 7.75 10.00 -12.17
CA GLN A 147 8.38 9.84 -13.49
C GLN A 147 9.23 8.57 -13.57
N GLN A 148 9.96 8.26 -12.50
CA GLN A 148 10.74 7.03 -12.39
C GLN A 148 9.84 5.80 -12.47
N GLY A 149 8.79 5.74 -11.65
CA GLY A 149 7.83 4.62 -11.62
C GLY A 149 7.12 4.45 -12.97
N GLN A 150 6.72 5.54 -13.62
CA GLN A 150 6.14 5.48 -14.97
C GLN A 150 7.12 4.89 -15.99
N THR A 151 8.39 5.25 -15.89
CA THR A 151 9.44 4.73 -16.78
C THR A 151 9.67 3.24 -16.54
N GLU A 152 9.85 2.83 -15.28
CA GLU A 152 10.05 1.44 -14.89
C GLU A 152 8.87 0.56 -15.35
N LEU A 153 7.64 0.97 -15.02
CA LEU A 153 6.44 0.20 -15.31
C LEU A 153 6.04 0.17 -16.78
N SER A 154 6.39 1.20 -17.56
CA SER A 154 6.11 1.23 -19.00
C SER A 154 6.81 0.12 -19.78
N ALA A 155 7.91 -0.41 -19.24
CA ALA A 155 8.61 -1.58 -19.80
C ALA A 155 7.83 -2.90 -19.58
N ILE A 156 6.89 -2.92 -18.63
CA ILE A 156 6.08 -4.08 -18.27
C ILE A 156 4.76 -4.09 -19.05
N GLY A 157 4.08 -2.93 -19.11
CA GLY A 157 2.79 -2.81 -19.75
C GLY A 157 2.20 -1.41 -19.68
N LYS A 158 0.88 -1.32 -19.91
CA LYS A 158 0.16 -0.06 -19.72
C LYS A 158 0.13 0.30 -18.24
N VAL A 159 0.62 1.49 -17.92
CA VAL A 159 0.63 2.01 -16.56
C VAL A 159 -0.74 2.62 -16.23
N SER A 160 -1.32 2.20 -15.10
CA SER A 160 -2.46 2.81 -14.45
C SER A 160 -1.99 3.61 -13.24
N ASP A 161 -2.59 4.76 -13.00
CA ASP A 161 -2.29 5.65 -11.86
C ASP A 161 -3.49 5.65 -10.92
N HIS A 162 -3.27 5.16 -9.72
CA HIS A 162 -4.25 5.02 -8.64
C HIS A 162 -3.89 5.91 -7.44
N SER A 163 -3.00 6.87 -7.64
CA SER A 163 -2.54 7.76 -6.58
C SER A 163 -3.72 8.53 -5.95
N GLY A 164 -3.76 8.51 -4.63
CA GLY A 164 -4.82 9.20 -3.90
C GLY A 164 -6.16 8.48 -3.84
N GLU A 165 -6.29 7.30 -4.43
CA GLU A 165 -7.45 6.44 -4.25
C GLU A 165 -7.35 5.68 -2.92
N LEU A 166 -8.49 5.45 -2.26
CA LEU A 166 -8.56 4.59 -1.08
C LEU A 166 -8.73 3.14 -1.54
N PHE A 167 -7.79 2.28 -1.15
CA PHE A 167 -7.86 0.85 -1.42
C PHE A 167 -8.31 0.07 -0.18
N GLU A 168 -9.05 -1.01 -0.39
CA GLU A 168 -9.46 -1.95 0.66
C GLU A 168 -8.32 -2.92 1.03
N HIS A 169 -7.11 -2.38 1.28
CA HIS A 169 -5.98 -3.17 1.77
C HIS A 169 -5.29 -2.42 2.91
N PRO A 170 -4.42 -3.07 3.70
CA PRO A 170 -3.84 -2.49 4.92
C PRO A 170 -3.07 -1.19 4.72
N LEU A 171 -2.49 -0.94 3.54
CA LEU A 171 -1.83 0.32 3.21
C LEU A 171 -2.81 1.47 2.97
N GLY A 172 -4.08 1.15 2.64
CA GLY A 172 -5.18 2.11 2.53
C GLY A 172 -4.94 3.23 1.53
N PHE A 173 -4.15 4.22 1.91
CA PHE A 173 -3.89 5.42 1.13
C PHE A 173 -2.40 5.56 0.82
N ALA A 174 -2.05 5.56 -0.47
CA ALA A 174 -0.70 5.83 -0.94
C ALA A 174 -0.60 7.20 -1.62
N GLU A 175 0.46 7.97 -1.35
CA GLU A 175 0.69 9.26 -2.02
C GLU A 175 0.95 9.09 -3.52
N LEU A 176 1.59 7.98 -3.90
CA LEU A 176 1.78 7.56 -5.27
C LEU A 176 1.47 6.07 -5.36
N TYR A 177 0.64 5.71 -6.32
CA TYR A 177 0.39 4.30 -6.63
C TYR A 177 0.25 4.11 -8.14
N LEU A 178 1.28 3.53 -8.73
CA LEU A 178 1.30 3.15 -10.14
C LEU A 178 1.30 1.64 -10.25
N GLN A 179 0.55 1.11 -11.18
CA GLN A 179 0.46 -0.32 -11.44
C GLN A 179 0.57 -0.61 -12.94
N ALA A 180 1.27 -1.67 -13.29
CA ALA A 180 1.27 -2.22 -14.65
C ALA A 180 1.04 -3.74 -14.61
N THR A 181 0.28 -4.23 -15.58
CA THR A 181 0.06 -5.66 -15.79
C THR A 181 0.77 -6.10 -17.06
N GLY A 182 1.61 -7.12 -16.95
CA GLY A 182 2.34 -7.73 -18.05
C GLY A 182 2.14 -9.23 -18.13
N ASP A 183 2.88 -9.86 -19.03
CA ASP A 183 2.81 -11.32 -19.25
C ASP A 183 3.28 -12.14 -18.03
N LYS A 184 4.18 -11.56 -17.23
CA LYS A 184 4.79 -12.20 -16.07
C LYS A 184 4.04 -11.98 -14.76
N GLY A 185 3.15 -10.99 -14.69
CA GLY A 185 2.41 -10.66 -13.47
C GLY A 185 2.02 -9.19 -13.39
N ILE A 186 1.83 -8.74 -12.17
CA ILE A 186 1.48 -7.36 -11.81
C ILE A 186 2.70 -6.74 -11.12
N GLU A 187 3.04 -5.52 -11.52
CA GLU A 187 4.07 -4.70 -10.90
C GLU A 187 3.42 -3.46 -10.31
N ASP A 188 3.70 -3.21 -9.02
CA ASP A 188 3.28 -2.01 -8.32
C ASP A 188 4.49 -1.15 -7.96
N TYR A 189 4.32 0.17 -8.07
CA TYR A 189 5.27 1.18 -7.64
C TYR A 189 4.53 2.17 -6.74
N MET A 190 4.81 2.13 -5.43
CA MET A 190 4.03 2.84 -4.43
C MET A 190 4.91 3.70 -3.53
N VAL A 191 4.48 4.92 -3.24
CA VAL A 191 5.01 5.74 -2.13
C VAL A 191 3.95 5.82 -1.06
N TRP A 192 4.29 5.33 0.12
CA TRP A 192 3.40 5.24 1.26
C TRP A 192 4.03 5.85 2.51
N LYS A 193 3.20 6.40 3.39
CA LYS A 193 3.60 6.92 4.70
C LYS A 193 2.95 6.14 5.82
N ASN A 194 3.75 5.78 6.81
CA ASN A 194 3.23 5.22 8.04
C ASN A 194 2.58 6.31 8.92
N GLN A 195 2.01 5.92 10.06
CA GLN A 195 1.36 6.83 11.01
C GLN A 195 2.30 7.88 11.61
N ALA A 196 3.60 7.59 11.68
CA ALA A 196 4.62 8.53 12.12
C ALA A 196 5.03 9.56 11.03
N GLY A 197 4.50 9.41 9.81
CA GLY A 197 4.82 10.27 8.67
C GLY A 197 6.10 9.91 7.94
N GLU A 198 6.67 8.73 8.22
CA GLU A 198 7.85 8.20 7.53
C GLU A 198 7.47 7.61 6.20
N ALA A 199 8.21 7.96 5.16
CA ALA A 199 7.89 7.58 3.80
C ALA A 199 8.72 6.38 3.33
N PHE A 200 8.05 5.47 2.63
CA PHE A 200 8.65 4.28 2.03
C PHE A 200 8.24 4.18 0.57
N LEU A 201 9.16 3.72 -0.25
CA LEU A 201 8.91 3.34 -1.62
C LEU A 201 8.89 1.82 -1.71
N PHE A 202 7.82 1.28 -2.29
CA PHE A 202 7.66 -0.14 -2.58
C PHE A 202 7.67 -0.39 -4.07
N ARG A 203 8.44 -1.40 -4.49
CA ARG A 203 8.31 -2.03 -5.81
C ARG A 203 7.88 -3.47 -5.58
N ILE A 204 6.63 -3.78 -5.94
CA ILE A 204 6.04 -5.09 -5.65
C ILE A 204 5.88 -5.86 -6.94
N HIS A 205 6.47 -7.04 -6.99
CA HIS A 205 6.32 -7.99 -8.10
C HIS A 205 5.44 -9.16 -7.67
N ASN A 206 4.22 -9.17 -8.18
CA ASN A 206 3.27 -10.24 -7.97
C ASN A 206 3.23 -11.10 -9.23
N SER A 207 4.06 -12.15 -9.26
CA SER A 207 4.16 -13.08 -10.37
C SER A 207 2.82 -13.71 -10.72
N LYS A 208 2.64 -14.01 -12.01
CA LYS A 208 1.47 -14.75 -12.47
C LYS A 208 1.57 -16.21 -12.06
N GLY A 209 0.65 -16.67 -11.22
CA GLY A 209 0.64 -18.06 -10.76
C GLY A 209 -0.31 -18.28 -9.59
N GLU A 210 -0.29 -19.50 -9.08
CA GLU A 210 -1.21 -19.94 -8.01
C GLU A 210 -0.91 -19.26 -6.65
N LEU A 211 0.36 -18.88 -6.43
CA LEU A 211 0.80 -18.23 -5.18
C LEU A 211 0.41 -16.75 -5.11
N SER A 212 -0.07 -16.13 -6.18
CA SER A 212 -0.48 -14.73 -6.22
C SER A 212 -1.51 -14.38 -5.14
N ASN A 213 -2.48 -15.26 -4.92
CA ASN A 213 -3.52 -15.08 -3.90
C ASN A 213 -2.99 -15.26 -2.46
N GLN A 214 -1.90 -15.96 -2.28
CA GLN A 214 -1.21 -16.09 -0.99
C GLN A 214 -0.29 -14.90 -0.75
N PHE A 215 0.44 -14.47 -1.77
CA PHE A 215 1.41 -13.38 -1.69
C PHE A 215 0.75 -12.03 -1.43
N SER A 216 -0.18 -11.61 -2.30
CA SER A 216 -0.70 -10.24 -2.35
C SER A 216 -1.27 -9.73 -1.02
N PRO A 217 -2.19 -10.43 -0.33
CA PRO A 217 -2.74 -9.90 0.92
C PRO A 217 -1.69 -9.81 2.04
N TRP A 218 -0.84 -10.82 2.18
CA TRP A 218 0.10 -10.88 3.30
C TRP A 218 1.32 -9.97 3.13
N VAL A 219 1.79 -9.74 1.90
CA VAL A 219 2.83 -8.74 1.67
C VAL A 219 2.32 -7.35 2.06
N MET A 220 1.07 -7.00 1.74
CA MET A 220 0.49 -5.70 2.08
C MET A 220 0.34 -5.54 3.60
N VAL A 221 -0.08 -6.60 4.32
CA VAL A 221 -0.13 -6.58 5.79
C VAL A 221 1.27 -6.37 6.38
N SER A 222 2.29 -7.10 5.92
CA SER A 222 3.68 -6.89 6.36
C SER A 222 4.14 -5.46 6.15
N LEU A 223 3.97 -4.91 4.95
CA LEU A 223 4.39 -3.56 4.60
C LEU A 223 3.69 -2.48 5.44
N ALA A 224 2.42 -2.69 5.79
CA ALA A 224 1.67 -1.77 6.64
C ALA A 224 2.19 -1.69 8.08
N THR A 225 3.04 -2.64 8.50
CA THR A 225 3.65 -2.67 9.84
C THR A 225 5.02 -1.98 9.91
N LEU A 226 5.48 -1.37 8.83
CA LEU A 226 6.78 -0.69 8.78
C LEU A 226 6.86 0.46 9.76
N GLU A 227 7.92 0.44 10.54
CA GLU A 227 8.32 1.53 11.44
C GLU A 227 9.84 1.72 11.34
N LYS A 228 10.29 2.97 11.50
CA LYS A 228 11.71 3.30 11.56
C LYS A 228 12.30 2.88 12.90
N ASN A 229 13.55 2.41 12.87
CA ASN A 229 14.33 2.08 14.06
C ASN A 229 15.01 3.29 14.66
#